data_7a7ba1c7a445074b2fdeb7f88c6ddff1
#
_entry.id   7a7ba1c7a445074b2fdeb7f88c6ddff1
#
_cell.length_a   1.000
_cell.length_b   1.000
_cell.length_c   1.000
_cell.angle_alpha   90.00
_cell.angle_beta   90.00
_cell.angle_gamma   90.00
#
_symmetry.space_group_name_H-M   'P 1'
#
loop_
_entity.id
_entity.type
_entity.pdbx_description
1 polymer ?
#
loop_
_entity_poly.entity_id
_entity_poly.type
_entity_poly.pdbx_seq_one_letter_code
_entity_poly.pdbx_strand_id
1 'polypeptide(L)'
;MAYYEFEACRVSGDGNAIFPDEIIIDDNEEVLIHRKSKLIGCKETKVNFGAIASVEVNKHVLFADITIETKGGREIIARGFTRDDADEIKELLSF
;
A
#
# COMPACT_ATOMS: atom_id res chain seq x y z
N MET A 1 -17.68 7.06 -5.88
CA MET A 1 -16.56 7.93 -6.23
C MET A 1 -15.73 8.23 -4.99
N ALA A 2 -14.67 7.47 -4.78
CA ALA A 2 -13.88 7.58 -3.57
C ALA A 2 -12.39 7.55 -3.88
N TYR A 3 -11.67 8.37 -3.15
CA TYR A 3 -10.24 8.50 -3.28
C TYR A 3 -9.65 8.41 -1.87
N TYR A 4 -8.78 7.43 -1.65
CA TYR A 4 -8.20 7.17 -0.34
C TYR A 4 -6.69 7.25 -0.40
N GLU A 5 -6.09 7.94 0.56
CA GLU A 5 -4.65 8.01 0.69
C GLU A 5 -4.22 7.47 2.05
N PHE A 6 -3.24 6.57 2.04
CA PHE A 6 -2.68 6.00 3.26
C PHE A 6 -1.17 6.18 3.23
N GLU A 7 -0.63 6.79 4.28
CA GLU A 7 0.81 7.01 4.40
C GLU A 7 1.35 6.19 5.56
N ALA A 8 2.49 5.54 5.32
CA ALA A 8 3.15 4.76 6.36
C ALA A 8 3.62 5.65 7.50
N CYS A 9 3.71 5.07 8.70
CA CYS A 9 4.14 5.78 9.89
C CYS A 9 5.64 6.09 9.82
N ARG A 10 6.00 7.34 10.07
CA ARG A 10 7.39 7.77 10.02
C ARG A 10 8.24 7.20 11.16
N VAL A 11 7.59 6.73 12.21
CA VAL A 11 8.30 6.16 13.37
C VAL A 11 8.34 4.64 13.33
N SER A 12 7.89 4.04 12.25
CA SER A 12 7.92 2.60 12.08
C SER A 12 9.37 2.12 11.95
N GLY A 13 9.73 1.08 12.67
CA GLY A 13 11.05 0.49 12.58
C GLY A 13 11.25 -0.33 11.30
N ASP A 14 10.16 -0.74 10.66
CA ASP A 14 10.21 -1.59 9.45
C ASP A 14 10.11 -0.82 8.16
N GLY A 15 9.64 0.41 8.22
CA GLY A 15 9.50 1.26 7.05
C GLY A 15 10.67 2.22 6.93
N ASN A 16 10.59 3.06 5.92
CA ASN A 16 11.55 4.14 5.76
C ASN A 16 11.05 5.35 6.55
N ALA A 17 11.69 5.63 7.69
CA ALA A 17 11.27 6.68 8.59
C ALA A 17 11.28 8.09 7.98
N ILE A 18 12.14 8.32 6.98
CA ILE A 18 12.28 9.62 6.34
C ILE A 18 11.39 9.72 5.10
N PHE A 19 11.27 8.62 4.35
CA PHE A 19 10.52 8.56 3.10
C PHE A 19 9.49 7.43 3.18
N PRO A 20 8.38 7.65 3.89
CA PRO A 20 7.40 6.58 4.12
C PRO A 20 6.71 6.15 2.81
N ASP A 21 6.34 4.88 2.76
CA ASP A 21 5.55 4.36 1.66
C ASP A 21 4.15 4.95 1.71
N GLU A 22 3.53 5.08 0.55
CA GLU A 22 2.20 5.63 0.43
C GLU A 22 1.36 4.75 -0.48
N ILE A 23 0.12 4.51 -0.10
CA ILE A 23 -0.83 3.78 -0.94
C ILE A 23 -2.02 4.69 -1.21
N ILE A 24 -2.35 4.82 -2.48
CA ILE A 24 -3.50 5.60 -2.92
C ILE A 24 -4.46 4.64 -3.62
N ILE A 25 -5.72 4.67 -3.22
CA ILE A 25 -6.76 3.86 -3.82
C ILE A 25 -7.78 4.79 -4.47
N ASP A 26 -7.91 4.73 -5.77
CA ASP A 26 -8.85 5.51 -6.53
C ASP A 26 -9.97 4.60 -7.02
N ASP A 27 -11.09 4.63 -6.32
CA ASP A 27 -12.24 3.78 -6.62
C ASP A 27 -12.94 4.21 -7.91
N ASN A 28 -12.82 5.47 -8.27
CA ASN A 28 -13.42 5.99 -9.49
C ASN A 28 -12.74 5.47 -10.74
N GLU A 29 -11.41 5.38 -10.72
CA GLU A 29 -10.63 4.85 -11.83
C GLU A 29 -10.28 3.36 -11.66
N GLU A 30 -10.63 2.79 -10.52
CA GLU A 30 -10.35 1.40 -10.18
C GLU A 30 -8.86 1.08 -10.27
N VAL A 31 -8.05 1.94 -9.67
CA VAL A 31 -6.59 1.76 -9.64
C VAL A 31 -6.04 1.90 -8.24
N LEU A 32 -4.95 1.19 -7.99
CA LEU A 32 -4.14 1.33 -6.79
C LEU A 32 -2.78 1.88 -7.19
N ILE A 33 -2.31 2.86 -6.44
CA ILE A 33 -1.00 3.45 -6.67
C ILE A 33 -0.15 3.26 -5.43
N HIS A 34 1.02 2.63 -5.59
CA HIS A 34 2.02 2.53 -4.54
C HIS A 34 3.13 3.51 -4.86
N ARG A 35 3.36 4.44 -3.95
CA ARG A 35 4.40 5.44 -4.11
C ARG A 35 5.46 5.25 -3.04
N LYS A 36 6.69 5.08 -3.47
CA LYS A 36 7.83 4.94 -2.56
C LYS A 36 8.78 6.10 -2.81
N SER A 37 8.87 6.99 -1.84
CA SER A 37 9.77 8.14 -1.92
C SER A 37 11.21 7.73 -1.67
N LYS A 38 12.13 8.37 -2.38
CA LYS A 38 13.56 8.13 -2.27
C LYS A 38 14.25 9.47 -2.04
N LEU A 39 15.53 9.41 -1.68
CA LEU A 39 16.32 10.62 -1.51
C LEU A 39 16.29 11.49 -2.77
N ILE A 40 16.35 10.86 -3.92
CA ILE A 40 16.24 11.54 -5.21
C ILE A 40 15.03 10.96 -5.96
N GLY A 41 13.95 11.77 -6.06
CA GLY A 41 12.76 11.38 -6.78
C GLY A 41 11.86 10.43 -6.00
N CYS A 42 10.91 9.82 -6.67
CA CYS A 42 10.05 8.79 -6.10
C CYS A 42 9.74 7.73 -7.13
N LYS A 43 9.47 6.53 -6.64
CA LYS A 43 9.05 5.42 -7.49
C LYS A 43 7.54 5.21 -7.30
N GLU A 44 6.82 5.21 -8.40
CA GLU A 44 5.38 5.03 -8.37
C GLU A 44 4.99 3.80 -9.19
N THR A 45 4.17 2.95 -8.60
CA THR A 45 3.66 1.76 -9.28
C THR A 45 2.15 1.83 -9.29
N LYS A 46 1.56 1.75 -10.45
CA LYS A 46 0.12 1.84 -10.64
C LYS A 46 -0.42 0.49 -11.10
N VAL A 47 -1.47 0.01 -10.43
CA VAL A 47 -2.07 -1.29 -10.72
C VAL A 47 -3.58 -1.15 -10.81
N ASN A 48 -4.17 -1.67 -11.88
CA ASN A 48 -5.63 -1.72 -12.00
C ASN A 48 -6.19 -2.77 -11.04
N PHE A 49 -7.38 -2.54 -10.51
CA PHE A 49 -8.02 -3.48 -9.58
C PHE A 49 -8.12 -4.88 -10.18
N GLY A 50 -8.45 -4.98 -11.47
CA GLY A 50 -8.57 -6.26 -12.15
C GLY A 50 -7.26 -7.04 -12.26
N ALA A 51 -6.13 -6.39 -12.05
CA ALA A 51 -4.83 -7.04 -12.10
C ALA A 51 -4.35 -7.50 -10.73
N ILE A 52 -5.10 -7.22 -9.66
CA ILE A 52 -4.75 -7.65 -8.31
C ILE A 52 -5.18 -9.10 -8.10
N ALA A 53 -4.22 -9.96 -7.77
CA ALA A 53 -4.51 -11.37 -7.51
C ALA A 53 -4.81 -11.61 -6.03
N SER A 54 -4.05 -10.98 -5.14
CA SER A 54 -4.29 -11.13 -3.70
C SER A 54 -3.74 -9.93 -2.93
N VAL A 55 -4.31 -9.72 -1.74
CA VAL A 55 -3.86 -8.70 -0.80
C VAL A 55 -3.64 -9.38 0.53
N GLU A 56 -2.44 -9.26 1.06
CA GLU A 56 -2.07 -9.88 2.32
C GLU A 56 -1.62 -8.82 3.30
N VAL A 57 -2.12 -8.88 4.53
CA VAL A 57 -1.73 -7.98 5.60
C VAL A 57 -0.98 -8.78 6.66
N ASN A 58 0.24 -8.37 6.94
CA ASN A 58 1.08 -8.99 7.95
C ASN A 58 1.20 -8.03 9.13
N LYS A 59 0.48 -8.32 10.22
CA LYS A 59 0.42 -7.44 11.39
C LYS A 59 1.54 -7.75 12.37
N HIS A 60 2.25 -6.70 12.77
CA HIS A 60 3.21 -6.75 13.85
C HIS A 60 2.59 -6.12 15.10
N VAL A 61 3.38 -5.90 16.14
CA VAL A 61 2.84 -5.40 17.41
C VAL A 61 2.16 -4.05 17.26
N LEU A 62 2.83 -3.09 16.58
CA LEU A 62 2.31 -1.74 16.42
C LEU A 62 1.94 -1.39 14.98
N PHE A 63 2.58 -2.03 14.02
CA PHE A 63 2.44 -1.68 12.62
C PHE A 63 2.13 -2.92 11.77
N ALA A 64 1.84 -2.70 10.50
CA ALA A 64 1.53 -3.77 9.57
C ALA A 64 2.16 -3.52 8.22
N ASP A 65 2.49 -4.60 7.53
CA ASP A 65 2.98 -4.55 6.16
C ASP A 65 1.88 -5.07 5.23
N ILE A 66 1.83 -4.55 4.03
CA ILE A 66 0.83 -4.94 3.05
C ILE A 66 1.56 -5.49 1.84
N THR A 67 1.19 -6.68 1.43
CA THR A 67 1.73 -7.32 0.23
C THR A 67 0.60 -7.49 -0.78
N ILE A 68 0.80 -6.95 -1.97
CA ILE A 68 -0.17 -7.05 -3.05
C ILE A 68 0.47 -7.84 -4.18
N GLU A 69 -0.12 -8.98 -4.52
CA GLU A 69 0.33 -9.77 -5.64
C GLU A 69 -0.54 -9.49 -6.85
N THR A 70 0.10 -9.31 -8.00
CA THR A 70 -0.61 -9.07 -9.24
C THR A 70 -0.68 -10.36 -10.07
N LYS A 71 -1.64 -10.40 -10.97
CA LYS A 71 -1.83 -11.57 -11.86
C LYS A 71 -0.65 -11.79 -12.80
N GLY A 72 0.14 -10.76 -13.02
CA GLY A 72 1.36 -10.87 -13.82
C GLY A 72 2.58 -11.38 -13.05
N GLY A 73 2.40 -11.74 -11.78
CA GLY A 73 3.49 -12.24 -10.96
C GLY A 73 4.30 -11.17 -10.25
N ARG A 74 3.92 -9.92 -10.36
CA ARG A 74 4.58 -8.83 -9.68
C ARG A 74 4.09 -8.72 -8.25
N GLU A 75 4.99 -8.42 -7.33
CA GLU A 75 4.66 -8.24 -5.93
C GLU A 75 4.96 -6.81 -5.51
N ILE A 76 4.01 -6.19 -4.80
CA ILE A 76 4.18 -4.85 -4.24
C ILE A 76 4.15 -4.99 -2.73
N ILE A 77 5.20 -4.52 -2.07
CA ILE A 77 5.30 -4.56 -0.61
C ILE A 77 5.35 -3.14 -0.09
N ALA A 78 4.39 -2.79 0.75
CA ALA A 78 4.33 -1.49 1.41
C ALA A 78 4.39 -1.72 2.93
N ARG A 79 5.29 -1.05 3.60
CA ARG A 79 5.60 -1.33 5.01
C ARG A 79 5.34 -0.17 5.94
N GLY A 80 5.03 -0.49 7.18
CA GLY A 80 4.99 0.50 8.25
C GLY A 80 3.68 1.24 8.40
N PHE A 81 2.59 0.70 7.89
CA PHE A 81 1.27 1.30 8.09
C PHE A 81 0.73 0.96 9.48
N THR A 82 -0.21 1.77 9.97
CA THR A 82 -0.92 1.40 11.19
C THR A 82 -1.76 0.17 10.91
N ARG A 83 -2.07 -0.59 11.96
CA ARG A 83 -2.87 -1.81 11.80
C ARG A 83 -4.26 -1.48 11.28
N ASP A 84 -4.84 -0.37 11.73
CA ASP A 84 -6.16 0.07 11.27
C ASP A 84 -6.15 0.47 9.79
N ASP A 85 -5.13 1.19 9.36
CA ASP A 85 -5.01 1.56 7.95
C ASP A 85 -4.82 0.31 7.06
N ALA A 86 -4.03 -0.65 7.53
CA ALA A 86 -3.82 -1.88 6.79
C ALA A 86 -5.13 -2.67 6.63
N ASP A 87 -5.93 -2.74 7.69
CA ASP A 87 -7.23 -3.41 7.62
C ASP A 87 -8.16 -2.70 6.64
N GLU A 88 -8.17 -1.37 6.66
CA GLU A 88 -9.01 -0.58 5.76
C GLU A 88 -8.58 -0.79 4.30
N ILE A 89 -7.28 -0.79 4.05
CA ILE A 89 -6.77 -1.03 2.69
C ILE A 89 -7.20 -2.42 2.20
N LYS A 90 -7.06 -3.43 3.05
CA LYS A 90 -7.46 -4.77 2.68
C LYS A 90 -8.96 -4.85 2.37
N GLU A 91 -9.77 -4.18 3.18
CA GLU A 91 -11.21 -4.15 2.97
C GLU A 91 -11.57 -3.46 1.66
N LEU A 92 -10.94 -2.33 1.36
CA LEU A 92 -11.19 -1.59 0.13
C LEU A 92 -10.80 -2.38 -1.11
N LEU A 93 -9.82 -3.26 -0.99
CA LEU A 93 -9.34 -4.08 -2.10
C LEU A 93 -9.96 -5.48 -2.14
N SER A 94 -10.94 -5.75 -1.29
CA SER A 94 -11.67 -7.02 -1.28
C SER A 94 -12.87 -6.93 -2.22
N PHE A 95 -12.67 -7.39 -3.42
CA PHE A 95 -13.74 -7.38 -4.43
C PHE A 95 -13.80 -8.70 -5.19
#